data_2e4e2f2daaedb9f555c076d633518524
#
_entry.id   2e4e2f2daaedb9f555c076d633518524
#
_cell.length_a   1.000
_cell.length_b   1.000
_cell.length_c   1.000
_cell.angle_alpha   90.00
_cell.angle_beta   90.00
_cell.angle_gamma   90.00
#
_symmetry.space_group_name_H-M   'P 1'
#
loop_
_entity.id
_entity.type
_entity.pdbx_description
1 polymer ?
#
loop_
_entity_poly.entity_id
_entity_poly.type
_entity_poly.pdbx_seq_one_letter_code
_entity_poly.pdbx_strand_id
1 'polypeptide(L)'
;MSVTLEPPALLAGEGLPQFQAITPDQIQQHIPALLSQLESELSSLEQLFSTSLEQGRPLTWHEVMDPLHRLTERLRWSWGVVGHLNGVCNSPELREAHASQQAAVVAFGQRCGQSQVLYRVLRALQTQGGWDGTQQRILDAELRDMELRGVGLEGDSQVAFNAESQELAELATRFGN
;
A
#
# COMPACT_ATOMS: atom_id res chain seq x y z
N MET A 1 -4.78 25.88 -23.35
CA MET A 1 -5.50 24.58 -23.39
C MET A 1 -4.61 23.59 -22.67
N SER A 2 -4.91 23.27 -21.40
CA SER A 2 -4.19 22.22 -20.69
C SER A 2 -4.66 20.88 -21.24
N VAL A 3 -3.78 20.18 -21.95
CA VAL A 3 -4.01 18.79 -22.34
C VAL A 3 -3.89 17.99 -21.05
N THR A 4 -4.99 17.58 -20.49
CA THR A 4 -5.02 16.55 -19.42
C THR A 4 -4.62 15.24 -20.10
N LEU A 5 -3.34 14.87 -19.98
CA LEU A 5 -2.90 13.53 -20.38
C LEU A 5 -3.63 12.52 -19.50
N GLU A 6 -4.39 11.63 -20.11
CA GLU A 6 -4.98 10.51 -19.38
C GLU A 6 -3.87 9.71 -18.69
N PRO A 7 -4.10 9.24 -17.45
CA PRO A 7 -3.10 8.45 -16.76
C PRO A 7 -2.83 7.16 -17.57
N PRO A 8 -1.61 6.60 -17.49
CA PRO A 8 -1.31 5.31 -18.10
C PRO A 8 -2.32 4.25 -17.63
N ALA A 9 -2.67 3.31 -18.50
CA ALA A 9 -3.67 2.26 -18.21
C ALA A 9 -3.39 1.51 -16.89
N LEU A 10 -2.12 1.30 -16.56
CA LEU A 10 -1.69 0.69 -15.29
C LEU A 10 -2.00 1.55 -14.05
N LEU A 11 -2.14 2.85 -14.20
CA LEU A 11 -2.37 3.80 -13.10
C LEU A 11 -3.79 4.40 -13.12
N ALA A 12 -4.71 3.85 -13.91
CA ALA A 12 -6.08 4.36 -14.01
C ALA A 12 -6.80 4.39 -12.64
N GLY A 13 -6.57 3.36 -11.80
CA GLY A 13 -7.03 3.34 -10.41
C GLY A 13 -8.53 3.06 -10.24
N GLU A 14 -9.31 3.08 -11.31
CA GLU A 14 -10.76 2.87 -11.29
C GLU A 14 -11.26 2.20 -12.58
N GLY A 15 -12.47 1.70 -12.54
CA GLY A 15 -13.11 1.05 -13.68
C GLY A 15 -12.55 -0.33 -13.98
N LEU A 16 -12.76 -0.80 -15.21
CA LEU A 16 -12.23 -2.08 -15.67
C LEU A 16 -10.80 -1.90 -16.19
N PRO A 17 -9.83 -2.72 -15.74
CA PRO A 17 -8.46 -2.64 -16.23
C PRO A 17 -8.38 -2.88 -17.75
N GLN A 18 -7.66 -2.02 -18.44
CA GLN A 18 -7.39 -2.16 -19.87
C GLN A 18 -6.20 -3.11 -20.08
N PHE A 19 -6.39 -4.40 -19.80
CA PHE A 19 -5.31 -5.39 -19.76
C PHE A 19 -4.42 -5.41 -21.01
N GLN A 20 -5.01 -5.20 -22.20
CA GLN A 20 -4.25 -5.18 -23.47
C GLN A 20 -3.31 -3.98 -23.62
N ALA A 21 -3.55 -2.91 -22.87
CA ALA A 21 -2.73 -1.71 -22.89
C ALA A 21 -1.59 -1.75 -21.84
N ILE A 22 -1.55 -2.77 -20.98
CA ILE A 22 -0.55 -2.91 -19.92
C ILE A 22 0.56 -3.83 -20.39
N THR A 23 1.76 -3.27 -20.54
CA THR A 23 2.96 -3.97 -21.05
C THR A 23 4.02 -4.13 -19.95
N PRO A 24 4.98 -5.08 -20.10
CA PRO A 24 6.13 -5.20 -19.19
C PRO A 24 6.90 -3.88 -19.00
N ASP A 25 7.11 -3.12 -20.07
CA ASP A 25 7.80 -1.82 -20.01
C ASP A 25 7.03 -0.81 -19.14
N GLN A 26 5.71 -0.77 -19.25
CA GLN A 26 4.88 0.09 -18.40
C GLN A 26 4.97 -0.30 -16.93
N ILE A 27 5.04 -1.60 -16.62
CA ILE A 27 5.22 -2.08 -15.24
C ILE A 27 6.56 -1.58 -14.69
N GLN A 28 7.65 -1.77 -15.42
CA GLN A 28 8.99 -1.35 -15.04
C GLN A 28 9.12 0.17 -14.88
N GLN A 29 8.41 0.93 -15.70
CA GLN A 29 8.44 2.40 -15.67
C GLN A 29 7.54 2.99 -14.57
N HIS A 30 6.31 2.49 -14.45
CA HIS A 30 5.28 3.18 -13.67
C HIS A 30 5.18 2.68 -12.22
N ILE A 31 5.49 1.42 -11.91
CA ILE A 31 5.45 0.95 -10.53
C ILE A 31 6.46 1.67 -9.64
N PRO A 32 7.75 1.83 -10.03
CA PRO A 32 8.70 2.60 -9.20
C PRO A 32 8.29 4.07 -9.04
N ALA A 33 7.77 4.70 -10.08
CA ALA A 33 7.30 6.07 -10.02
C ALA A 33 6.09 6.22 -9.07
N LEU A 34 5.14 5.28 -9.12
CA LEU A 34 4.01 5.22 -8.20
C LEU A 34 4.49 5.05 -6.75
N LEU A 35 5.38 4.10 -6.49
CA LEU A 35 5.92 3.86 -5.14
C LEU A 35 6.61 5.10 -4.57
N SER A 36 7.42 5.79 -5.36
CA SER A 36 8.07 7.04 -4.96
C SER A 36 7.06 8.14 -4.60
N GLN A 37 5.98 8.26 -5.38
CA GLN A 37 4.91 9.21 -5.10
C GLN A 37 4.16 8.84 -3.82
N LEU A 38 3.81 7.57 -3.65
CA LEU A 38 3.10 7.09 -2.46
C LEU A 38 3.93 7.24 -1.18
N GLU A 39 5.26 7.03 -1.24
CA GLU A 39 6.15 7.27 -0.10
C GLU A 39 6.16 8.76 0.32
N SER A 40 6.20 9.67 -0.65
CA SER A 40 6.11 11.11 -0.38
C SER A 40 4.75 11.49 0.24
N GLU A 41 3.67 10.94 -0.29
CA GLU A 41 2.31 11.16 0.24
C GLU A 41 2.16 10.59 1.65
N LEU A 42 2.67 9.36 1.90
CA LEU A 42 2.68 8.73 3.21
C LEU A 42 3.42 9.59 4.23
N SER A 43 4.63 10.04 3.89
CA SER A 43 5.43 10.90 4.77
C SER A 43 4.70 12.20 5.12
N SER A 44 4.01 12.80 4.15
CA SER A 44 3.20 14.00 4.36
C SER A 44 2.00 13.76 5.28
N LEU A 45 1.33 12.60 5.13
CA LEU A 45 0.24 12.18 6.01
C LEU A 45 0.72 11.92 7.43
N GLU A 46 1.86 11.25 7.58
CA GLU A 46 2.47 11.00 8.90
C GLU A 46 2.79 12.31 9.63
N GLN A 47 3.32 13.30 8.93
CA GLN A 47 3.58 14.62 9.51
C GLN A 47 2.28 15.32 9.95
N LEU A 48 1.25 15.29 9.11
CA LEU A 48 -0.06 15.85 9.43
C LEU A 48 -0.68 15.17 10.65
N PHE A 49 -0.65 13.83 10.70
CA PHE A 49 -1.21 13.06 11.80
C PHE A 49 -0.42 13.25 13.10
N SER A 50 0.90 13.29 13.05
CA SER A 50 1.72 13.61 14.23
C SER A 50 1.35 14.96 14.82
N THR A 51 1.24 15.99 13.99
CA THR A 51 0.83 17.33 14.43
C THR A 51 -0.59 17.32 15.05
N SER A 52 -1.53 16.60 14.45
CA SER A 52 -2.90 16.50 14.98
C SER A 52 -2.96 15.78 16.32
N LEU A 53 -2.15 14.72 16.51
CA LEU A 53 -2.04 13.99 17.77
C LEU A 53 -1.40 14.86 18.87
N GLU A 54 -0.36 15.62 18.56
CA GLU A 54 0.31 16.53 19.49
C GLU A 54 -0.61 17.66 19.97
N GLN A 55 -1.48 18.14 19.09
CA GLN A 55 -2.48 19.17 19.43
C GLN A 55 -3.68 18.62 20.23
N GLY A 56 -3.81 17.29 20.34
CA GLY A 56 -4.92 16.65 21.06
C GLY A 56 -6.31 16.96 20.47
N ARG A 57 -6.36 17.33 19.19
CA ARG A 57 -7.63 17.67 18.54
C ARG A 57 -8.40 16.39 18.16
N PRO A 58 -9.76 16.39 18.32
CA PRO A 58 -10.55 15.28 17.82
C PRO A 58 -10.32 15.03 16.31
N LEU A 59 -10.25 13.76 15.94
CA LEU A 59 -10.05 13.32 14.57
C LEU A 59 -11.40 12.89 13.97
N THR A 60 -11.63 13.20 12.71
CA THR A 60 -12.78 12.68 11.99
C THR A 60 -12.40 11.46 11.17
N TRP A 61 -13.38 10.60 10.88
CA TRP A 61 -13.22 9.45 9.99
C TRP A 61 -12.62 9.85 8.64
N HIS A 62 -13.20 10.87 8.02
CA HIS A 62 -12.77 11.35 6.70
C HIS A 62 -11.36 11.93 6.67
N GLU A 63 -10.93 12.58 7.75
CA GLU A 63 -9.56 13.12 7.83
C GLU A 63 -8.50 12.03 7.91
N VAL A 64 -8.83 10.87 8.45
CA VAL A 64 -7.87 9.76 8.64
C VAL A 64 -8.04 8.68 7.58
N MET A 65 -9.25 8.12 7.44
CA MET A 65 -9.46 6.93 6.63
C MET A 65 -9.46 7.21 5.13
N ASP A 66 -10.04 8.33 4.68
CA ASP A 66 -10.10 8.62 3.25
C ASP A 66 -8.70 8.80 2.60
N PRO A 67 -7.76 9.57 3.18
CA PRO A 67 -6.43 9.68 2.60
C PRO A 67 -5.65 8.37 2.68
N LEU A 68 -5.78 7.58 3.76
CA LEU A 68 -5.14 6.27 3.86
C LEU A 68 -5.67 5.29 2.82
N HIS A 69 -6.99 5.22 2.64
CA HIS A 69 -7.61 4.38 1.63
C HIS A 69 -7.17 4.78 0.22
N ARG A 70 -7.18 6.07 -0.12
CA ARG A 70 -6.71 6.53 -1.44
C ARG A 70 -5.25 6.19 -1.70
N LEU A 71 -4.39 6.31 -0.70
CA LEU A 71 -2.98 5.97 -0.81
C LEU A 71 -2.78 4.48 -1.08
N THR A 72 -3.40 3.63 -0.29
CA THR A 72 -3.23 2.17 -0.40
C THR A 72 -3.94 1.59 -1.62
N GLU A 73 -5.11 2.11 -1.98
CA GLU A 73 -5.91 1.62 -3.12
C GLU A 73 -5.19 1.77 -4.46
N ARG A 74 -4.45 2.85 -4.67
CA ARG A 74 -3.71 3.07 -5.91
C ARG A 74 -2.68 1.97 -6.17
N LEU A 75 -1.92 1.58 -5.14
CA LEU A 75 -0.97 0.47 -5.29
C LEU A 75 -1.70 -0.88 -5.40
N ARG A 76 -2.72 -1.09 -4.58
CA ARG A 76 -3.52 -2.32 -4.58
C ARG A 76 -4.13 -2.58 -5.96
N TRP A 77 -4.69 -1.54 -6.58
CA TRP A 77 -5.25 -1.65 -7.94
C TRP A 77 -4.16 -1.97 -8.96
N SER A 78 -3.11 -1.14 -9.04
CA SER A 78 -2.04 -1.30 -10.04
C SER A 78 -1.30 -2.64 -9.88
N TRP A 79 -0.88 -2.98 -8.68
CA TRP A 79 -0.17 -4.23 -8.42
C TRP A 79 -1.07 -5.46 -8.53
N GLY A 80 -2.34 -5.34 -8.18
CA GLY A 80 -3.34 -6.38 -8.39
C GLY A 80 -3.53 -6.72 -9.86
N VAL A 81 -3.55 -5.72 -10.74
CA VAL A 81 -3.61 -5.91 -12.20
C VAL A 81 -2.34 -6.60 -12.72
N VAL A 82 -1.16 -6.18 -12.24
CA VAL A 82 0.12 -6.82 -12.59
C VAL A 82 0.13 -8.29 -12.18
N GLY A 83 -0.26 -8.58 -10.93
CA GLY A 83 -0.33 -9.95 -10.42
C GLY A 83 -1.34 -10.81 -11.20
N HIS A 84 -2.50 -10.25 -11.55
CA HIS A 84 -3.48 -10.96 -12.37
C HIS A 84 -2.90 -11.31 -13.75
N LEU A 85 -2.30 -10.35 -14.45
CA LEU A 85 -1.66 -10.59 -15.74
C LEU A 85 -0.53 -11.63 -15.63
N ASN A 86 0.30 -11.57 -14.60
CA ASN A 86 1.34 -12.57 -14.36
C ASN A 86 0.75 -13.97 -14.20
N GLY A 87 -0.41 -14.11 -13.57
CA GLY A 87 -1.08 -15.39 -13.38
C GLY A 87 -1.75 -15.96 -14.64
N VAL A 88 -2.25 -15.10 -15.58
CA VAL A 88 -3.06 -15.56 -16.72
C VAL A 88 -2.36 -15.43 -18.08
N CYS A 89 -1.43 -14.48 -18.24
CA CYS A 89 -0.69 -14.27 -19.50
C CYS A 89 0.72 -14.84 -19.48
N ASN A 90 1.34 -14.89 -18.33
CA ASN A 90 2.58 -15.56 -17.94
C ASN A 90 3.69 -15.65 -19.02
N SER A 91 4.02 -14.52 -19.72
CA SER A 91 5.18 -14.48 -20.60
C SER A 91 6.48 -14.31 -19.80
N PRO A 92 7.65 -14.72 -20.35
CA PRO A 92 8.95 -14.47 -19.70
C PRO A 92 9.17 -13.01 -19.34
N GLU A 93 8.84 -12.09 -20.23
CA GLU A 93 9.02 -10.64 -20.06
C GLU A 93 8.11 -10.11 -18.95
N LEU A 94 6.90 -10.62 -18.84
CA LEU A 94 5.96 -10.22 -17.79
C LEU A 94 6.39 -10.74 -16.41
N ARG A 95 6.90 -11.98 -16.35
CA ARG A 95 7.50 -12.54 -15.13
C ARG A 95 8.68 -11.72 -14.64
N GLU A 96 9.58 -11.34 -15.57
CA GLU A 96 10.74 -10.50 -15.24
C GLU A 96 10.30 -9.12 -14.73
N ALA A 97 9.34 -8.47 -15.41
CA ALA A 97 8.80 -7.18 -15.00
C ALA A 97 8.15 -7.25 -13.61
N HIS A 98 7.33 -8.29 -13.34
CA HIS A 98 6.75 -8.53 -12.03
C HIS A 98 7.85 -8.75 -10.97
N ALA A 99 8.77 -9.70 -11.20
CA ALA A 99 9.81 -10.05 -10.24
C ALA A 99 10.72 -8.86 -9.89
N SER A 100 11.04 -8.00 -10.87
CA SER A 100 11.88 -6.82 -10.66
C SER A 100 11.25 -5.76 -9.75
N GLN A 101 9.92 -5.73 -9.59
CA GLN A 101 9.21 -4.74 -8.78
C GLN A 101 8.74 -5.30 -7.43
N GLN A 102 8.64 -6.62 -7.29
CA GLN A 102 8.02 -7.28 -6.14
C GLN A 102 8.65 -6.86 -4.81
N ALA A 103 9.98 -6.85 -4.72
CA ALA A 103 10.67 -6.48 -3.49
C ALA A 103 10.32 -5.05 -3.01
N ALA A 104 10.26 -4.10 -3.94
CA ALA A 104 9.91 -2.71 -3.63
C ALA A 104 8.44 -2.57 -3.20
N VAL A 105 7.53 -3.31 -3.82
CA VAL A 105 6.10 -3.32 -3.43
C VAL A 105 5.92 -3.93 -2.04
N VAL A 106 6.60 -5.03 -1.73
CA VAL A 106 6.58 -5.64 -0.39
C VAL A 106 7.15 -4.69 0.65
N ALA A 107 8.28 -4.04 0.36
CA ALA A 107 8.90 -3.06 1.26
C ALA A 107 7.98 -1.87 1.55
N PHE A 108 7.27 -1.34 0.54
CA PHE A 108 6.28 -0.28 0.76
C PHE A 108 5.10 -0.76 1.61
N GLY A 109 4.61 -1.98 1.40
CA GLY A 109 3.57 -2.59 2.23
C GLY A 109 3.99 -2.71 3.70
N GLN A 110 5.25 -3.11 3.95
CA GLN A 110 5.84 -3.15 5.29
C GLN A 110 5.98 -1.74 5.89
N ARG A 111 6.45 -0.77 5.09
CA ARG A 111 6.57 0.64 5.49
C ARG A 111 5.23 1.23 5.97
N CYS A 112 4.13 0.94 5.28
CA CYS A 112 2.79 1.33 5.72
C CYS A 112 2.36 0.57 6.98
N GLY A 113 2.47 -0.76 6.96
CA GLY A 113 2.00 -1.63 8.05
C GLY A 113 2.78 -1.46 9.36
N GLN A 114 4.03 -0.97 9.31
CA GLN A 114 4.89 -0.75 10.47
C GLN A 114 5.00 0.73 10.88
N SER A 115 4.18 1.62 10.29
CA SER A 115 4.19 3.02 10.65
C SER A 115 3.62 3.24 12.05
N GLN A 116 4.47 3.66 12.97
CA GLN A 116 4.08 4.00 14.34
C GLN A 116 3.11 5.19 14.40
N VAL A 117 3.22 6.12 13.44
CA VAL A 117 2.34 7.29 13.37
C VAL A 117 0.94 6.86 12.93
N LEU A 118 0.83 6.03 11.88
CA LEU A 118 -0.45 5.50 11.43
C LEU A 118 -1.12 4.66 12.52
N TYR A 119 -0.36 3.79 13.20
CA TYR A 119 -0.89 2.98 14.29
C TYR A 119 -1.45 3.86 15.42
N ARG A 120 -0.71 4.90 15.85
CA ARG A 120 -1.16 5.81 16.90
C ARG A 120 -2.41 6.59 16.51
N VAL A 121 -2.51 7.07 15.26
CA VAL A 121 -3.70 7.82 14.83
C VAL A 121 -4.93 6.93 14.73
N LEU A 122 -4.79 5.69 14.25
CA LEU A 122 -5.88 4.72 14.22
C LEU A 122 -6.32 4.32 15.63
N ARG A 123 -5.39 4.13 16.57
CA ARG A 123 -5.69 3.88 18.00
C ARG A 123 -6.40 5.08 18.64
N ALA A 124 -6.00 6.30 18.33
CA ALA A 124 -6.67 7.51 18.82
C ALA A 124 -8.11 7.58 18.28
N LEU A 125 -8.30 7.30 16.99
CA LEU A 125 -9.60 7.25 16.35
C LEU A 125 -10.51 6.18 17.00
N GLN A 126 -9.97 4.97 17.22
CA GLN A 126 -10.67 3.89 17.92
C GLN A 126 -11.09 4.29 19.34
N THR A 127 -10.17 4.90 20.10
CA THR A 127 -10.42 5.33 21.49
C THR A 127 -11.44 6.46 21.58
N GLN A 128 -11.47 7.36 20.59
CA GLN A 128 -12.46 8.44 20.53
C GLN A 128 -13.89 7.90 20.46
N GLY A 129 -14.10 6.77 19.75
CA GLY A 129 -15.40 6.13 19.64
C GLY A 129 -16.42 6.91 18.82
N GLY A 130 -17.69 6.53 18.97
CA GLY A 130 -18.80 7.17 18.22
C GLY A 130 -18.98 6.64 16.79
N TRP A 131 -18.28 5.56 16.44
CA TRP A 131 -18.31 4.91 15.13
C TRP A 131 -19.44 3.89 15.04
N ASP A 132 -20.00 3.74 13.85
CA ASP A 132 -20.94 2.66 13.61
C ASP A 132 -20.26 1.28 13.63
N GLY A 133 -21.05 0.21 13.62
CA GLY A 133 -20.51 -1.16 13.72
C GLY A 133 -19.63 -1.56 12.50
N THR A 134 -19.78 -0.91 11.35
CA THR A 134 -18.92 -1.14 10.17
C THR A 134 -17.59 -0.42 10.33
N GLN A 135 -17.62 0.85 10.71
CA GLN A 135 -16.44 1.65 11.00
C GLN A 135 -15.58 1.03 12.10
N GLN A 136 -16.22 0.56 13.19
CA GLN A 136 -15.50 -0.10 14.27
C GLN A 136 -14.77 -1.37 13.77
N ARG A 137 -15.44 -2.21 12.98
CA ARG A 137 -14.81 -3.42 12.41
C ARG A 137 -13.64 -3.08 11.48
N ILE A 138 -13.74 -1.99 10.70
CA ILE A 138 -12.64 -1.53 9.84
C ILE A 138 -11.45 -1.13 10.71
N LEU A 139 -11.65 -0.31 11.74
CA LEU A 139 -10.56 0.09 12.65
C LEU A 139 -9.90 -1.10 13.34
N ASP A 140 -10.71 -2.04 13.85
CA ASP A 140 -10.19 -3.24 14.51
C ASP A 140 -9.40 -4.13 13.56
N ALA A 141 -9.82 -4.22 12.29
CA ALA A 141 -9.13 -4.97 11.26
C ALA A 141 -7.80 -4.30 10.87
N GLU A 142 -7.79 -3.00 10.63
CA GLU A 142 -6.58 -2.24 10.30
C GLU A 142 -5.53 -2.32 11.41
N LEU A 143 -5.94 -2.09 12.66
CA LEU A 143 -5.04 -2.17 13.79
C LEU A 143 -4.44 -3.57 13.97
N ARG A 144 -5.28 -4.61 13.85
CA ARG A 144 -4.81 -5.99 13.91
C ARG A 144 -3.87 -6.34 12.76
N ASP A 145 -4.15 -5.85 11.54
CA ASP A 145 -3.26 -6.07 10.39
C ASP A 145 -1.90 -5.42 10.62
N MET A 146 -1.84 -4.20 11.17
CA MET A 146 -0.60 -3.55 11.54
C MET A 146 0.16 -4.30 12.63
N GLU A 147 -0.52 -4.84 13.64
CA GLU A 147 0.09 -5.68 14.67
C GLU A 147 0.68 -6.97 14.08
N LEU A 148 -0.03 -7.62 13.17
CA LEU A 148 0.44 -8.82 12.46
C LEU A 148 1.59 -8.51 11.48
N ARG A 149 1.67 -7.29 10.95
CA ARG A 149 2.79 -6.81 10.12
C ARG A 149 3.98 -6.32 10.95
N GLY A 150 3.92 -6.43 12.26
CA GLY A 150 5.05 -6.16 13.13
C GLY A 150 5.26 -4.68 13.46
N VAL A 151 4.19 -3.87 13.55
CA VAL A 151 4.29 -2.46 13.95
C VAL A 151 4.94 -2.27 15.33
N GLY A 152 4.86 -3.29 16.20
CA GLY A 152 5.49 -3.28 17.53
C GLY A 152 6.91 -3.84 17.56
N LEU A 153 7.46 -4.27 16.41
CA LEU A 153 8.82 -4.82 16.35
C LEU A 153 9.84 -3.69 16.18
N GLU A 154 11.01 -3.89 16.82
CA GLU A 154 12.13 -2.95 16.76
C GLU A 154 13.46 -3.70 16.58
N GLY A 155 14.48 -2.99 16.08
CA GLY A 155 15.84 -3.49 15.95
C GLY A 155 15.93 -4.78 15.12
N ASP A 156 16.69 -5.76 15.64
CA ASP A 156 16.97 -7.02 14.93
C ASP A 156 15.70 -7.84 14.64
N SER A 157 14.69 -7.77 15.53
CA SER A 157 13.42 -8.47 15.31
C SER A 157 12.65 -7.91 14.13
N GLN A 158 12.65 -6.60 13.93
CA GLN A 158 12.02 -5.97 12.77
C GLN A 158 12.79 -6.32 11.48
N VAL A 159 14.12 -6.30 11.53
CA VAL A 159 14.96 -6.67 10.38
C VAL A 159 14.71 -8.13 9.98
N ALA A 160 14.68 -9.04 10.94
CA ALA A 160 14.41 -10.46 10.69
C ALA A 160 13.01 -10.67 10.09
N PHE A 161 11.98 -10.06 10.66
CA PHE A 161 10.60 -10.14 10.16
C PHE A 161 10.49 -9.65 8.73
N ASN A 162 11.14 -8.54 8.40
CA ASN A 162 11.12 -7.97 7.06
C ASN A 162 11.84 -8.86 6.05
N ALA A 163 12.98 -9.47 6.44
CA ALA A 163 13.71 -10.41 5.60
C ALA A 163 12.87 -11.68 5.30
N GLU A 164 12.25 -12.26 6.31
CA GLU A 164 11.36 -13.43 6.15
C GLU A 164 10.14 -13.11 5.27
N SER A 165 9.58 -11.91 5.40
CA SER A 165 8.45 -11.46 4.56
C SER A 165 8.85 -11.34 3.09
N GLN A 166 10.06 -10.85 2.79
CA GLN A 166 10.61 -10.79 1.43
C GLN A 166 10.84 -12.19 0.87
N GLU A 167 11.47 -13.07 1.64
CA GLU A 167 11.72 -14.45 1.24
C GLU A 167 10.40 -15.18 0.94
N LEU A 168 9.40 -15.01 1.79
CA LEU A 168 8.07 -15.59 1.59
C LEU A 168 7.44 -15.12 0.28
N ALA A 169 7.53 -13.82 -0.04
CA ALA A 169 7.00 -13.27 -1.28
C ALA A 169 7.72 -13.85 -2.51
N GLU A 170 9.05 -13.99 -2.46
CA GLU A 170 9.84 -14.61 -3.53
C GLU A 170 9.50 -16.10 -3.71
N LEU A 171 9.35 -16.83 -2.60
CA LEU A 171 8.97 -18.25 -2.63
C LEU A 171 7.58 -18.43 -3.23
N ALA A 172 6.61 -17.60 -2.83
CA ALA A 172 5.26 -17.63 -3.37
C ALA A 172 5.23 -17.39 -4.88
N THR A 173 6.03 -16.44 -5.36
CA THR A 173 6.15 -16.18 -6.81
C THR A 173 6.80 -17.34 -7.56
N ARG A 174 7.86 -17.93 -7.01
CA ARG A 174 8.52 -19.11 -7.63
C ARG A 174 7.61 -20.34 -7.66
N PHE A 175 6.73 -20.49 -6.68
CA PHE A 175 5.77 -21.60 -6.66
C PHE A 175 4.63 -21.39 -7.66
N GLY A 176 4.24 -20.14 -7.92
CA GLY A 176 3.15 -19.80 -8.85
C GLY A 176 3.57 -19.75 -10.33
N ASN A 177 4.88 -19.73 -10.63
CA ASN A 177 5.45 -19.71 -11.98
C ASN A 177 5.89 -21.12 -12.43
#